data_334d8ec77869bfc5e633eec84117dd7c
#
_entry.id   334d8ec77869bfc5e633eec84117dd7c
#
_cell.length_a   1.000
_cell.length_b   1.000
_cell.length_c   1.000
_cell.angle_alpha   90.00
_cell.angle_beta   90.00
_cell.angle_gamma   90.00
#
_symmetry.space_group_name_H-M   'P 1'
#
loop_
_entity.id
_entity.type
_entity.pdbx_description
1 polymer ?
#
loop_
_entity_poly.entity_id
_entity_poly.type
_entity_poly.pdbx_seq_one_letter_code
_entity_poly.pdbx_strand_id
1 'polypeptide(L)'
;MRVVFMGTPDIAATCLKKILVDGFDVVGVYTQPDRPKGRGMKLVASPVKEVAVAAGIPVFQPENFREEETVEQLRALQPDICAVVAYGCILPQKVLDVPKYGCINIHASLLPKYRGSAPYQWAVLDGLTETGVTAMYLTREMDAGDIIDISKTPIGENETAGELLDHLAVLGAELLSRTLTRFESGKVPATPQDASGVSYAPMLDKSMCPIDWTKTAQQVHNHVRGLHPWPVATMELQGKTFKVHATRVVEGSGKPGEILGLTKTGLRIACGEGAVEIISLQAEGGKRMAAPDYFRGHPLER
;
A
#
# COMPACT_ATOMS: atom_id res chain seq x y z
N MET A 1 8.70 8.88 26.83
CA MET A 1 9.46 8.00 25.88
C MET A 1 9.72 8.80 24.60
N ARG A 2 10.98 8.97 24.21
CA ARG A 2 11.39 9.75 23.02
C ARG A 2 11.24 8.90 21.76
N VAL A 3 10.37 9.31 20.87
CA VAL A 3 10.07 8.60 19.62
C VAL A 3 10.69 9.34 18.44
N VAL A 4 11.43 8.64 17.60
CA VAL A 4 11.74 9.11 16.24
C VAL A 4 10.80 8.39 15.28
N PHE A 5 10.14 9.16 14.43
CA PHE A 5 9.24 8.61 13.40
C PHE A 5 9.93 8.62 12.03
N MET A 6 9.80 7.52 11.28
CA MET A 6 10.36 7.38 9.93
C MET A 6 9.26 6.94 8.97
N GLY A 7 8.92 7.77 8.00
CA GLY A 7 7.85 7.46 7.05
C GLY A 7 7.77 8.45 5.90
N THR A 8 6.98 8.13 4.87
CA THR A 8 6.90 8.98 3.67
C THR A 8 5.48 9.21 3.17
N PRO A 9 4.68 8.17 2.78
CA PRO A 9 3.38 8.35 2.14
C PRO A 9 2.25 8.63 3.14
N ASP A 10 1.03 8.75 2.61
CA ASP A 10 -0.18 9.09 3.37
C ASP A 10 -0.47 8.14 4.54
N ILE A 11 -0.26 6.83 4.36
CA ILE A 11 -0.40 5.85 5.46
C ILE A 11 0.53 6.19 6.64
N ALA A 12 1.77 6.58 6.36
CA ALA A 12 2.72 6.99 7.39
C ALA A 12 2.31 8.33 8.04
N ALA A 13 1.80 9.27 7.24
CA ALA A 13 1.29 10.54 7.75
C ALA A 13 0.10 10.33 8.70
N THR A 14 -0.79 9.38 8.39
CA THR A 14 -1.90 9.00 9.27
C THR A 14 -1.40 8.43 10.60
N CYS A 15 -0.39 7.55 10.55
CA CYS A 15 0.24 7.02 11.76
C CYS A 15 0.92 8.13 12.60
N LEU A 16 1.66 9.05 11.96
CA LEU A 16 2.29 10.17 12.65
C LEU A 16 1.26 11.06 13.34
N LYS A 17 0.19 11.45 12.63
CA LYS A 17 -0.91 12.25 13.20
C LYS A 17 -1.49 11.60 14.45
N LYS A 18 -1.74 10.29 14.40
CA LYS A 18 -2.31 9.54 15.54
C LYS A 18 -1.43 9.62 16.77
N ILE A 19 -0.14 9.29 16.64
CA ILE A 19 0.76 9.29 17.80
C ILE A 19 0.99 10.70 18.36
N LEU A 20 0.91 11.75 17.53
CA LEU A 20 0.94 13.14 17.98
C LEU A 20 -0.31 13.50 18.79
N VAL A 21 -1.50 13.11 18.31
CA VAL A 21 -2.79 13.33 19.03
C VAL A 21 -2.80 12.58 20.35
N ASP A 22 -2.23 11.39 20.40
CA ASP A 22 -2.16 10.57 21.63
C ASP A 22 -1.07 11.07 22.60
N GLY A 23 -0.32 12.12 22.25
CA GLY A 23 0.62 12.80 23.15
C GLY A 23 1.99 12.16 23.25
N PHE A 24 2.40 11.31 22.32
CA PHE A 24 3.76 10.78 22.27
C PHE A 24 4.79 11.88 21.97
N ASP A 25 5.95 11.82 22.63
CA ASP A 25 7.06 12.76 22.46
C ASP A 25 7.85 12.41 21.18
N VAL A 26 7.40 12.93 20.03
CA VAL A 26 8.07 12.74 18.74
C VAL A 26 9.16 13.80 18.59
N VAL A 27 10.42 13.41 18.81
CA VAL A 27 11.58 14.28 18.86
C VAL A 27 12.24 14.56 17.51
N GLY A 28 11.87 13.82 16.47
CA GLY A 28 12.34 14.01 15.11
C GLY A 28 11.60 13.12 14.13
N VAL A 29 11.52 13.56 12.89
CA VAL A 29 10.86 12.85 11.78
C VAL A 29 11.83 12.70 10.62
N TYR A 30 11.99 11.48 10.15
CA TYR A 30 12.74 11.12 8.94
C TYR A 30 11.77 10.80 7.81
N THR A 31 11.98 11.40 6.65
CA THR A 31 11.18 11.16 5.46
C THR A 31 12.04 11.26 4.21
N GLN A 32 11.57 10.69 3.09
CA GLN A 32 12.29 10.80 1.82
C GLN A 32 12.45 12.26 1.37
N PRO A 33 13.53 12.58 0.64
CA PRO A 33 13.70 13.90 0.04
C PRO A 33 12.51 14.32 -0.81
N ASP A 34 12.26 15.64 -0.88
CA ASP A 34 11.24 16.21 -1.75
C ASP A 34 11.52 15.79 -3.19
N ARG A 35 10.48 15.37 -3.92
CA ARG A 35 10.62 14.88 -5.29
C ARG A 35 9.78 15.70 -6.26
N PRO A 36 10.27 15.90 -7.52
CA PRO A 36 9.46 16.51 -8.55
C PRO A 36 8.20 15.72 -8.82
N LYS A 37 7.03 16.38 -8.85
CA LYS A 37 5.72 15.75 -9.11
C LYS A 37 4.92 16.56 -10.13
N GLY A 38 4.14 15.82 -10.95
CA GLY A 38 3.27 16.41 -11.96
C GLY A 38 3.99 16.96 -13.19
N ARG A 39 3.20 17.50 -14.14
CA ARG A 39 3.71 18.02 -15.43
C ARG A 39 4.67 19.21 -15.27
N GLY A 40 4.56 19.96 -14.18
CA GLY A 40 5.40 21.14 -13.88
C GLY A 40 6.68 20.81 -13.12
N MET A 41 6.98 19.54 -12.81
CA MET A 41 8.18 19.09 -12.09
C MET A 41 8.46 19.91 -10.80
N LYS A 42 7.43 20.42 -10.14
CA LYS A 42 7.57 21.12 -8.87
C LYS A 42 7.96 20.16 -7.77
N LEU A 43 8.92 20.55 -6.94
CA LEU A 43 9.27 19.81 -5.74
C LEU A 43 8.07 19.78 -4.78
N VAL A 44 7.67 18.58 -4.38
CA VAL A 44 6.55 18.37 -3.46
C VAL A 44 7.06 17.67 -2.22
N ALA A 45 6.72 18.23 -1.07
CA ALA A 45 6.99 17.63 0.22
C ALA A 45 6.24 16.29 0.36
N SER A 46 6.82 15.37 1.14
CA SER A 46 6.10 14.15 1.50
C SER A 46 4.93 14.46 2.44
N PRO A 47 3.84 13.66 2.45
CA PRO A 47 2.75 13.81 3.42
C PRO A 47 3.23 13.83 4.87
N VAL A 48 4.24 13.02 5.20
CA VAL A 48 4.86 12.99 6.54
C VAL A 48 5.56 14.30 6.86
N LYS A 49 6.30 14.89 5.90
CA LYS A 49 6.94 16.21 6.10
C LYS A 49 5.93 17.29 6.40
N GLU A 50 4.81 17.33 5.67
CA GLU A 50 3.75 18.32 5.90
C GLU A 50 3.20 18.24 7.33
N VAL A 51 2.95 17.04 7.82
CA VAL A 51 2.48 16.81 9.21
C VAL A 51 3.53 17.25 10.22
N ALA A 52 4.79 16.87 10.03
CA ALA A 52 5.87 17.18 10.96
C ALA A 52 6.13 18.70 11.05
N VAL A 53 6.16 19.39 9.91
CA VAL A 53 6.33 20.86 9.85
C VAL A 53 5.17 21.56 10.54
N ALA A 54 3.93 21.15 10.28
CA ALA A 54 2.74 21.72 10.94
C ALA A 54 2.77 21.53 12.46
N ALA A 55 3.39 20.43 12.94
CA ALA A 55 3.55 20.14 14.37
C ALA A 55 4.83 20.77 14.98
N GLY A 56 5.66 21.47 14.21
CA GLY A 56 6.91 22.06 14.68
C GLY A 56 8.01 21.06 15.03
N ILE A 57 7.96 19.84 14.45
CA ILE A 57 8.93 18.78 14.72
C ILE A 57 10.08 18.86 13.71
N PRO A 58 11.35 18.71 14.15
CA PRO A 58 12.50 18.66 13.26
C PRO A 58 12.35 17.57 12.19
N VAL A 59 12.60 17.93 10.93
CA VAL A 59 12.50 17.02 9.77
C VAL A 59 13.88 16.76 9.18
N PHE A 60 14.20 15.51 8.97
CA PHE A 60 15.43 15.02 8.37
C PHE A 60 15.11 14.27 7.07
N GLN A 61 15.83 14.59 5.99
CA GLN A 61 15.58 14.04 4.66
C GLN A 61 16.87 13.47 4.03
N PRO A 62 17.58 12.53 4.70
CA PRO A 62 18.76 11.93 4.12
C PRO A 62 18.38 11.02 2.93
N GLU A 63 19.21 10.99 1.90
CA GLU A 63 19.06 10.05 0.79
C GLU A 63 19.27 8.59 1.25
N ASN A 64 20.16 8.40 2.22
CA ASN A 64 20.48 7.09 2.81
C ASN A 64 21.24 7.29 4.14
N PHE A 65 21.62 6.19 4.79
CA PHE A 65 22.40 6.19 6.03
C PHE A 65 23.84 5.66 5.83
N ARG A 66 24.44 5.94 4.68
CA ARG A 66 25.84 5.53 4.42
C ARG A 66 26.82 6.39 5.21
N GLU A 67 26.58 7.70 5.21
CA GLU A 67 27.41 8.67 5.90
C GLU A 67 27.20 8.59 7.43
N GLU A 68 28.30 8.65 8.18
CA GLU A 68 28.26 8.55 9.64
C GLU A 68 27.55 9.79 10.25
N GLU A 69 27.68 10.96 9.64
CA GLU A 69 27.00 12.18 10.07
C GLU A 69 25.47 11.99 10.17
N THR A 70 24.87 11.27 9.21
CA THR A 70 23.43 10.98 9.24
C THR A 70 23.04 10.12 10.43
N VAL A 71 23.91 9.19 10.81
CA VAL A 71 23.68 8.32 11.97
C VAL A 71 23.90 9.11 13.27
N GLU A 72 24.91 9.98 13.33
CA GLU A 72 25.13 10.85 14.48
C GLU A 72 23.98 11.84 14.71
N GLN A 73 23.38 12.36 13.65
CA GLN A 73 22.15 13.17 13.77
C GLN A 73 21.01 12.38 14.46
N LEU A 74 20.85 11.09 14.13
CA LEU A 74 19.88 10.24 14.79
C LEU A 74 20.25 9.99 16.26
N ARG A 75 21.54 9.71 16.56
CA ARG A 75 22.02 9.52 17.94
C ARG A 75 21.83 10.76 18.81
N ALA A 76 22.03 11.95 18.23
CA ALA A 76 21.83 13.22 18.92
C ALA A 76 20.40 13.44 19.40
N LEU A 77 19.40 12.84 18.73
CA LEU A 77 18.01 12.85 19.17
C LEU A 77 17.75 11.94 20.39
N GLN A 78 18.66 11.06 20.74
CA GLN A 78 18.55 10.12 21.86
C GLN A 78 17.18 9.39 21.87
N PRO A 79 16.81 8.68 20.78
CA PRO A 79 15.53 8.02 20.70
C PRO A 79 15.48 6.82 21.66
N ASP A 80 14.36 6.67 22.38
CA ASP A 80 14.05 5.41 23.06
C ASP A 80 13.62 4.36 22.04
N ILE A 81 12.88 4.75 21.00
CA ILE A 81 12.37 3.89 19.96
C ILE A 81 12.29 4.63 18.63
N CYS A 82 12.53 3.91 17.51
CA CYS A 82 12.18 4.38 16.18
C CYS A 82 10.94 3.67 15.66
N ALA A 83 9.92 4.43 15.29
CA ALA A 83 8.69 3.94 14.65
C ALA A 83 8.77 4.15 13.14
N VAL A 84 8.76 3.07 12.38
CA VAL A 84 8.93 3.08 10.92
C VAL A 84 7.63 2.67 10.24
N VAL A 85 7.18 3.44 9.26
CA VAL A 85 6.00 3.14 8.45
C VAL A 85 6.26 3.57 7.01
N ALA A 86 6.40 2.62 6.10
CA ALA A 86 6.59 2.88 4.67
C ALA A 86 7.63 3.99 4.40
N TYR A 87 8.80 3.92 5.04
CA TYR A 87 9.83 4.97 4.92
C TYR A 87 10.50 4.99 3.54
N GLY A 88 10.69 3.81 2.93
CA GLY A 88 11.29 3.69 1.60
C GLY A 88 12.82 3.82 1.59
N CYS A 89 13.48 3.62 2.72
CA CYS A 89 14.93 3.58 2.84
C CYS A 89 15.35 2.37 3.67
N ILE A 90 16.41 1.69 3.23
CA ILE A 90 17.00 0.57 3.98
C ILE A 90 17.74 1.12 5.20
N LEU A 91 17.43 0.59 6.37
CA LEU A 91 18.09 0.93 7.62
C LEU A 91 19.22 -0.07 7.91
N PRO A 92 20.50 0.36 7.85
CA PRO A 92 21.62 -0.51 8.20
C PRO A 92 21.66 -0.80 9.71
N GLN A 93 22.38 -1.85 10.11
CA GLN A 93 22.46 -2.26 11.51
C GLN A 93 22.84 -1.12 12.45
N LYS A 94 23.79 -0.27 12.04
CA LYS A 94 24.22 0.89 12.83
C LYS A 94 23.09 1.90 13.15
N VAL A 95 22.01 1.92 12.36
CA VAL A 95 20.79 2.71 12.61
C VAL A 95 19.83 1.94 13.51
N LEU A 96 19.65 0.63 13.26
CA LEU A 96 18.79 -0.23 14.08
C LEU A 96 19.22 -0.30 15.54
N ASP A 97 20.53 -0.16 15.80
CA ASP A 97 21.13 -0.22 17.13
C ASP A 97 21.10 1.11 17.89
N VAL A 98 20.69 2.23 17.26
CA VAL A 98 20.65 3.56 17.92
C VAL A 98 19.58 3.64 19.01
N PRO A 99 18.30 3.26 18.77
CA PRO A 99 17.26 3.41 19.76
C PRO A 99 17.39 2.38 20.88
N LYS A 100 17.12 2.81 22.11
CA LYS A 100 17.19 1.95 23.33
C LYS A 100 16.36 0.66 23.18
N TYR A 101 15.16 0.76 22.61
CA TYR A 101 14.22 -0.35 22.41
C TYR A 101 14.23 -0.90 20.98
N GLY A 102 15.10 -0.38 20.12
CA GLY A 102 15.19 -0.77 18.71
C GLY A 102 14.23 -0.03 17.81
N CYS A 103 14.13 -0.51 16.57
CA CYS A 103 13.21 0.00 15.55
C CYS A 103 12.04 -0.95 15.39
N ILE A 104 10.84 -0.41 15.32
CA ILE A 104 9.61 -1.17 15.00
C ILE A 104 9.04 -0.71 13.67
N ASN A 105 8.35 -1.60 12.96
CA ASN A 105 7.67 -1.29 11.71
C ASN A 105 6.21 -1.70 11.78
N ILE A 106 5.35 -0.89 11.14
CA ILE A 106 3.97 -1.27 10.85
C ILE A 106 3.90 -1.73 9.40
N HIS A 107 3.73 -3.03 9.22
CA HIS A 107 3.66 -3.68 7.92
C HIS A 107 2.22 -3.97 7.51
N ALA A 108 1.85 -3.69 6.28
CA ALA A 108 0.47 -3.76 5.78
C ALA A 108 0.08 -5.18 5.32
N SER A 109 0.39 -6.19 6.13
CA SER A 109 -0.07 -7.57 5.98
C SER A 109 -0.13 -8.31 7.31
N LEU A 110 -0.69 -9.51 7.30
CA LEU A 110 -0.61 -10.49 8.39
C LEU A 110 0.67 -11.32 8.22
N LEU A 111 1.81 -10.84 8.75
CA LEU A 111 3.06 -11.57 8.71
C LEU A 111 2.94 -12.96 9.38
N PRO A 112 3.65 -13.96 8.85
CA PRO A 112 4.76 -13.95 7.91
C PRO A 112 4.37 -13.88 6.43
N LYS A 113 3.09 -13.78 6.08
CA LYS A 113 2.63 -13.69 4.69
C LYS A 113 2.86 -12.28 4.12
N TYR A 114 3.18 -12.23 2.83
CA TYR A 114 3.31 -10.98 2.07
C TYR A 114 4.40 -10.04 2.61
N ARG A 115 5.60 -10.57 2.91
CA ARG A 115 6.78 -9.74 3.10
C ARG A 115 7.09 -8.97 1.83
N GLY A 116 7.50 -7.71 1.91
CA GLY A 116 7.91 -6.90 0.76
C GLY A 116 7.10 -5.64 0.53
N SER A 117 7.13 -5.13 -0.71
CA SER A 117 6.77 -3.74 -1.00
C SER A 117 5.28 -3.50 -1.30
N ALA A 118 4.51 -4.55 -1.67
CA ALA A 118 3.13 -4.42 -2.14
C ALA A 118 2.14 -5.37 -1.44
N PRO A 119 2.21 -5.53 -0.09
CA PRO A 119 1.47 -6.59 0.62
C PRO A 119 -0.06 -6.49 0.45
N TYR A 120 -0.64 -5.31 0.57
CA TYR A 120 -2.07 -5.11 0.48
C TYR A 120 -2.61 -5.28 -0.94
N GLN A 121 -1.83 -4.90 -1.96
CA GLN A 121 -2.22 -5.14 -3.35
C GLN A 121 -2.25 -6.64 -3.66
N TRP A 122 -1.23 -7.38 -3.24
CA TRP A 122 -1.20 -8.83 -3.43
C TRP A 122 -2.29 -9.55 -2.67
N ALA A 123 -2.66 -9.09 -1.47
CA ALA A 123 -3.80 -9.64 -0.74
C ALA A 123 -5.11 -9.53 -1.55
N VAL A 124 -5.32 -8.41 -2.26
CA VAL A 124 -6.48 -8.21 -3.14
C VAL A 124 -6.36 -9.01 -4.43
N LEU A 125 -5.19 -9.03 -5.08
CA LEU A 125 -4.93 -9.79 -6.30
C LEU A 125 -5.17 -11.29 -6.09
N ASP A 126 -4.73 -11.83 -4.96
CA ASP A 126 -4.90 -13.24 -4.59
C ASP A 126 -6.32 -13.57 -4.10
N GLY A 127 -7.18 -12.55 -3.97
CA GLY A 127 -8.59 -12.73 -3.58
C GLY A 127 -8.79 -13.10 -2.13
N LEU A 128 -7.90 -12.66 -1.24
CA LEU A 128 -8.11 -12.87 0.20
C LEU A 128 -9.37 -12.14 0.68
N THR A 129 -10.02 -12.72 1.68
CA THR A 129 -11.19 -12.14 2.36
C THR A 129 -10.84 -11.44 3.68
N GLU A 130 -9.60 -11.63 4.17
CA GLU A 130 -9.06 -11.02 5.40
C GLU A 130 -7.60 -10.64 5.17
N THR A 131 -7.20 -9.50 5.71
CA THR A 131 -5.82 -9.06 5.85
C THR A 131 -5.65 -8.30 7.16
N GLY A 132 -4.62 -7.47 7.27
CA GLY A 132 -4.42 -6.65 8.45
C GLY A 132 -3.08 -5.93 8.42
N VAL A 133 -2.67 -5.51 9.60
CA VAL A 133 -1.38 -4.87 9.85
C VAL A 133 -0.64 -5.58 10.97
N THR A 134 0.67 -5.64 10.86
CA THR A 134 1.56 -6.26 11.84
C THR A 134 2.57 -5.23 12.35
N ALA A 135 2.66 -5.09 13.67
CA ALA A 135 3.77 -4.41 14.33
C ALA A 135 4.88 -5.43 14.60
N MET A 136 6.08 -5.17 14.12
CA MET A 136 7.22 -6.05 14.28
C MET A 136 8.51 -5.28 14.57
N TYR A 137 9.50 -5.93 15.15
CA TYR A 137 10.85 -5.40 15.21
C TYR A 137 11.49 -5.41 13.82
N LEU A 138 12.23 -4.36 13.48
CA LEU A 138 13.05 -4.35 12.29
C LEU A 138 14.35 -5.09 12.49
N THR A 139 14.74 -5.84 11.47
CA THR A 139 16.01 -6.55 11.35
C THR A 139 16.65 -6.25 9.99
N ARG A 140 17.84 -6.78 9.73
CA ARG A 140 18.49 -6.65 8.41
C ARG A 140 17.76 -7.39 7.30
N GLU A 141 17.07 -8.47 7.65
CA GLU A 141 16.26 -9.22 6.70
C GLU A 141 14.90 -8.54 6.54
N MET A 142 14.47 -8.40 5.29
CA MET A 142 13.24 -7.69 4.95
C MET A 142 12.02 -8.34 5.60
N ASP A 143 11.31 -7.57 6.41
CA ASP A 143 10.05 -7.91 7.08
C ASP A 143 10.08 -9.24 7.85
N ALA A 144 11.27 -9.65 8.32
CA ALA A 144 11.50 -10.94 8.98
C ALA A 144 11.60 -10.87 10.52
N GLY A 145 11.55 -9.67 11.09
CA GLY A 145 11.65 -9.49 12.53
C GLY A 145 10.47 -10.05 13.31
N ASP A 146 10.69 -10.23 14.62
CA ASP A 146 9.69 -10.81 15.52
C ASP A 146 8.43 -9.95 15.61
N ILE A 147 7.28 -10.60 15.61
CA ILE A 147 5.96 -9.97 15.67
C ILE A 147 5.67 -9.53 17.11
N ILE A 148 5.32 -8.24 17.26
CA ILE A 148 4.93 -7.63 18.53
C ILE A 148 3.43 -7.71 18.73
N ASP A 149 2.66 -7.33 17.68
CA ASP A 149 1.19 -7.28 17.75
C ASP A 149 0.59 -7.28 16.34
N ILE A 150 -0.68 -7.67 16.23
CA ILE A 150 -1.40 -7.77 14.95
C ILE A 150 -2.80 -7.17 15.09
N SER A 151 -3.27 -6.51 14.04
CA SER A 151 -4.69 -6.13 13.88
C SER A 151 -5.19 -6.62 12.54
N LYS A 152 -6.34 -7.28 12.55
CA LYS A 152 -6.99 -7.88 11.38
C LYS A 152 -8.16 -7.03 10.88
N THR A 153 -8.44 -7.12 9.59
CA THR A 153 -9.61 -6.52 8.95
C THR A 153 -10.10 -7.39 7.79
N PRO A 154 -11.42 -7.47 7.55
CA PRO A 154 -11.92 -8.09 6.33
C PRO A 154 -11.53 -7.26 5.10
N ILE A 155 -11.48 -7.91 3.94
CA ILE A 155 -11.40 -7.26 2.62
C ILE A 155 -12.77 -7.35 1.98
N GLY A 156 -13.37 -6.21 1.62
CA GLY A 156 -14.65 -6.16 0.95
C GLY A 156 -14.60 -6.79 -0.44
N GLU A 157 -15.69 -7.40 -0.87
CA GLU A 157 -15.79 -8.13 -2.14
C GLU A 157 -15.40 -7.27 -3.36
N ASN A 158 -15.79 -6.00 -3.35
CA ASN A 158 -15.49 -5.05 -4.43
C ASN A 158 -14.46 -3.98 -4.01
N GLU A 159 -13.88 -4.11 -2.82
CA GLU A 159 -12.91 -3.16 -2.31
C GLU A 159 -11.64 -3.18 -3.15
N THR A 160 -11.19 -2.00 -3.57
CA THR A 160 -9.94 -1.83 -4.30
C THR A 160 -8.73 -1.81 -3.37
N ALA A 161 -7.55 -2.07 -3.91
CA ALA A 161 -6.32 -1.97 -3.11
C ALA A 161 -6.10 -0.56 -2.55
N GLY A 162 -6.55 0.49 -3.25
CA GLY A 162 -6.48 1.86 -2.74
C GLY A 162 -7.38 2.09 -1.53
N GLU A 163 -8.64 1.66 -1.59
CA GLU A 163 -9.58 1.75 -0.46
C GLU A 163 -9.11 0.90 0.73
N LEU A 164 -8.60 -0.31 0.47
CA LEU A 164 -8.00 -1.15 1.50
C LEU A 164 -6.81 -0.45 2.17
N LEU A 165 -5.95 0.25 1.41
CA LEU A 165 -4.84 1.00 1.98
C LEU A 165 -5.31 2.09 2.95
N ASP A 166 -6.40 2.78 2.61
CA ASP A 166 -6.99 3.80 3.49
C ASP A 166 -7.49 3.18 4.81
N HIS A 167 -8.14 2.01 4.77
CA HIS A 167 -8.54 1.26 5.96
C HIS A 167 -7.33 0.79 6.78
N LEU A 168 -6.31 0.24 6.11
CA LEU A 168 -5.08 -0.21 6.76
C LEU A 168 -4.28 0.95 7.37
N ALA A 169 -4.38 2.16 6.83
CA ALA A 169 -3.74 3.34 7.40
C ALA A 169 -4.32 3.68 8.79
N VAL A 170 -5.63 3.63 8.93
CA VAL A 170 -6.30 3.85 10.24
C VAL A 170 -5.97 2.72 11.21
N LEU A 171 -6.08 1.47 10.76
CA LEU A 171 -5.79 0.29 11.58
C LEU A 171 -4.33 0.26 12.03
N GLY A 172 -3.39 0.64 11.15
CA GLY A 172 -1.96 0.74 11.43
C GLY A 172 -1.63 1.86 12.41
N ALA A 173 -2.33 2.98 12.33
CA ALA A 173 -2.18 4.09 13.26
C ALA A 173 -2.61 3.71 14.69
N GLU A 174 -3.74 3.02 14.83
CA GLU A 174 -4.20 2.48 16.12
C GLU A 174 -3.24 1.41 16.67
N LEU A 175 -2.76 0.51 15.79
CA LEU A 175 -1.79 -0.52 16.16
C LEU A 175 -0.48 0.10 16.63
N LEU A 176 0.03 1.13 15.93
CA LEU A 176 1.26 1.82 16.31
C LEU A 176 1.12 2.48 17.68
N SER A 177 0.05 3.23 17.91
CA SER A 177 -0.22 3.89 19.18
C SER A 177 -0.29 2.89 20.34
N ARG A 178 -1.07 1.82 20.17
CA ARG A 178 -1.17 0.73 21.15
C ARG A 178 0.18 0.06 21.43
N THR A 179 0.97 -0.16 20.39
CA THR A 179 2.30 -0.75 20.50
C THR A 179 3.24 0.17 21.28
N LEU A 180 3.30 1.46 20.95
CA LEU A 180 4.14 2.44 21.65
C LEU A 180 3.76 2.58 23.13
N THR A 181 2.47 2.56 23.46
CA THR A 181 2.02 2.56 24.87
C THR A 181 2.58 1.38 25.66
N ARG A 182 2.69 0.20 25.05
CA ARG A 182 3.31 -0.97 25.72
C ARG A 182 4.78 -0.76 26.02
N PHE A 183 5.51 0.03 25.22
CA PHE A 183 6.92 0.34 25.46
C PHE A 183 7.16 1.32 26.61
N GLU A 184 6.14 2.00 27.11
CA GLU A 184 6.27 2.88 28.28
C GLU A 184 6.68 2.10 29.55
N SER A 185 6.33 0.81 29.62
CA SER A 185 6.75 -0.11 30.70
C SER A 185 8.06 -0.85 30.41
N GLY A 186 8.74 -0.55 29.31
CA GLY A 186 10.01 -1.17 28.89
C GLY A 186 9.89 -1.95 27.58
N LYS A 187 10.92 -2.75 27.26
CA LYS A 187 10.96 -3.55 26.03
C LYS A 187 9.79 -4.54 25.97
N VAL A 188 9.08 -4.56 24.85
CA VAL A 188 7.92 -5.43 24.64
C VAL A 188 8.37 -6.79 24.10
N PRO A 189 7.89 -7.91 24.69
CA PRO A 189 8.11 -9.25 24.13
C PRO A 189 7.50 -9.37 22.74
N ALA A 190 8.17 -10.15 21.89
CA ALA A 190 7.74 -10.44 20.53
C ALA A 190 7.87 -11.93 20.22
N THR A 191 7.17 -12.40 19.21
CA THR A 191 7.15 -13.81 18.80
C THR A 191 7.85 -13.96 17.44
N PRO A 192 8.81 -14.88 17.30
CA PRO A 192 9.42 -15.19 16.01
C PRO A 192 8.38 -15.55 14.96
N GLN A 193 8.62 -15.13 13.71
CA GLN A 193 7.75 -15.51 12.61
C GLN A 193 7.92 -16.99 12.26
N ASP A 194 6.79 -17.67 11.95
CA ASP A 194 6.82 -19.05 11.46
C ASP A 194 7.37 -19.08 10.03
N ALA A 195 8.55 -19.67 9.85
CA ALA A 195 9.22 -19.77 8.55
C ALA A 195 8.40 -20.55 7.51
N SER A 196 7.52 -21.47 7.92
CA SER A 196 6.68 -22.25 7.01
C SER A 196 5.56 -21.45 6.36
N GLY A 197 5.18 -20.32 6.99
CA GLY A 197 4.11 -19.44 6.50
C GLY A 197 4.57 -18.27 5.63
N VAL A 198 5.88 -18.15 5.35
CA VAL A 198 6.42 -17.00 4.62
C VAL A 198 5.96 -16.96 3.18
N SER A 199 5.45 -15.81 2.73
CA SER A 199 5.26 -15.48 1.33
C SER A 199 5.71 -14.05 1.04
N TYR A 200 5.91 -13.73 -0.25
CA TYR A 200 6.45 -12.45 -0.67
C TYR A 200 5.47 -11.68 -1.56
N ALA A 201 5.49 -10.35 -1.41
CA ALA A 201 4.69 -9.40 -2.15
C ALA A 201 5.61 -8.40 -2.87
N PRO A 202 6.17 -8.76 -4.03
CA PRO A 202 7.06 -7.89 -4.77
C PRO A 202 6.34 -6.64 -5.25
N MET A 203 7.11 -5.61 -5.57
CA MET A 203 6.59 -4.37 -6.14
C MET A 203 5.83 -4.66 -7.44
N LEU A 204 4.66 -4.02 -7.59
CA LEU A 204 3.90 -4.09 -8.83
C LEU A 204 4.60 -3.28 -9.92
N ASP A 205 4.41 -3.69 -11.18
CA ASP A 205 4.89 -2.97 -12.34
C ASP A 205 3.87 -2.97 -13.49
N LYS A 206 4.17 -2.22 -14.54
CA LYS A 206 3.24 -2.04 -15.67
C LYS A 206 3.07 -3.30 -16.54
N SER A 207 3.97 -4.27 -16.45
CA SER A 207 3.81 -5.55 -17.19
C SER A 207 2.63 -6.36 -16.69
N MET A 208 2.18 -6.08 -15.46
CA MET A 208 1.01 -6.71 -14.85
C MET A 208 -0.33 -6.11 -15.33
N CYS A 209 -0.33 -4.96 -16.04
CA CYS A 209 -1.57 -4.27 -16.39
C CYS A 209 -2.52 -5.05 -17.34
N PRO A 210 -2.04 -5.78 -18.38
CA PRO A 210 -2.94 -6.47 -19.31
C PRO A 210 -3.82 -7.50 -18.60
N ILE A 211 -5.13 -7.42 -18.86
CA ILE A 211 -6.09 -8.41 -18.34
C ILE A 211 -5.92 -9.72 -19.12
N ASP A 212 -5.74 -10.82 -18.38
CA ASP A 212 -5.78 -12.18 -18.93
C ASP A 212 -7.22 -12.72 -18.85
N TRP A 213 -7.92 -12.67 -19.96
CA TRP A 213 -9.31 -13.12 -20.06
C TRP A 213 -9.49 -14.64 -19.91
N THR A 214 -8.41 -15.42 -19.96
CA THR A 214 -8.46 -16.89 -19.75
C THR A 214 -8.66 -17.25 -18.28
N LYS A 215 -8.49 -16.32 -17.37
CA LYS A 215 -8.75 -16.47 -15.93
C LYS A 215 -10.24 -16.51 -15.63
N THR A 216 -10.62 -16.91 -14.41
CA THR A 216 -12.01 -16.83 -13.96
C THR A 216 -12.46 -15.38 -13.81
N ALA A 217 -13.77 -15.14 -13.87
CA ALA A 217 -14.35 -13.82 -13.65
C ALA A 217 -13.92 -13.19 -12.31
N GLN A 218 -13.83 -14.01 -11.25
CA GLN A 218 -13.36 -13.56 -9.95
C GLN A 218 -11.88 -13.15 -9.97
N GLN A 219 -11.03 -13.90 -10.66
CA GLN A 219 -9.61 -13.55 -10.79
C GLN A 219 -9.41 -12.28 -11.62
N VAL A 220 -10.19 -12.09 -12.70
CA VAL A 220 -10.18 -10.86 -13.49
C VAL A 220 -10.65 -9.68 -12.65
N HIS A 221 -11.72 -9.83 -11.88
CA HIS A 221 -12.21 -8.81 -10.97
C HIS A 221 -11.16 -8.44 -9.91
N ASN A 222 -10.54 -9.43 -9.28
CA ASN A 222 -9.45 -9.23 -8.32
C ASN A 222 -8.25 -8.52 -8.94
N HIS A 223 -7.90 -8.86 -10.18
CA HIS A 223 -6.84 -8.22 -10.92
C HIS A 223 -7.12 -6.71 -11.11
N VAL A 224 -8.32 -6.35 -11.55
CA VAL A 224 -8.73 -4.95 -11.76
C VAL A 224 -8.70 -4.18 -10.45
N ARG A 225 -9.33 -4.69 -9.38
CA ARG A 225 -9.39 -4.00 -8.08
C ARG A 225 -8.05 -3.99 -7.34
N GLY A 226 -7.21 -5.01 -7.52
CA GLY A 226 -5.87 -5.11 -6.91
C GLY A 226 -4.85 -4.16 -7.55
N LEU A 227 -5.00 -3.85 -8.83
CA LEU A 227 -4.16 -2.87 -9.54
C LEU A 227 -4.68 -1.43 -9.46
N HIS A 228 -5.82 -1.18 -8.82
CA HIS A 228 -6.37 0.17 -8.65
C HIS A 228 -5.91 0.80 -7.32
N PRO A 229 -5.42 2.05 -7.29
CA PRO A 229 -5.37 3.04 -8.38
C PRO A 229 -4.11 3.00 -9.26
N TRP A 230 -3.16 2.15 -8.97
CA TRP A 230 -1.91 2.01 -9.74
C TRP A 230 -1.40 0.56 -9.69
N PRO A 231 -0.90 0.02 -10.83
CA PRO A 231 -0.67 0.65 -12.14
C PRO A 231 -1.90 0.74 -13.05
N VAL A 232 -3.05 0.19 -12.68
CA VAL A 232 -4.35 0.10 -13.37
C VAL A 232 -4.35 -0.97 -14.46
N ALA A 233 -5.29 -1.90 -14.37
CA ALA A 233 -5.49 -2.94 -15.37
C ALA A 233 -5.84 -2.36 -16.75
N THR A 234 -5.40 -3.04 -17.82
CA THR A 234 -5.65 -2.60 -19.20
C THR A 234 -6.27 -3.70 -20.04
N MET A 235 -7.04 -3.29 -21.05
CA MET A 235 -7.54 -4.17 -22.10
C MET A 235 -7.36 -3.54 -23.47
N GLU A 236 -7.24 -4.38 -24.47
CA GLU A 236 -7.30 -3.99 -25.89
C GLU A 236 -8.70 -4.26 -26.43
N LEU A 237 -9.29 -3.26 -27.10
CA LEU A 237 -10.58 -3.38 -27.74
C LEU A 237 -10.63 -2.52 -29.00
N GLN A 238 -10.95 -3.13 -30.14
CA GLN A 238 -11.03 -2.44 -31.43
C GLN A 238 -9.76 -1.63 -31.77
N GLY A 239 -8.59 -2.20 -31.49
CA GLY A 239 -7.30 -1.57 -31.73
C GLY A 239 -6.95 -0.39 -30.82
N LYS A 240 -7.68 -0.21 -29.72
CA LYS A 240 -7.44 0.83 -28.71
C LYS A 240 -7.15 0.21 -27.36
N THR A 241 -6.23 0.82 -26.62
CA THR A 241 -5.96 0.47 -25.21
C THR A 241 -6.88 1.24 -24.28
N PHE A 242 -7.47 0.52 -23.34
CA PHE A 242 -8.29 1.09 -22.27
C PHE A 242 -7.70 0.73 -20.91
N LYS A 243 -7.68 1.69 -19.99
CA LYS A 243 -7.56 1.41 -18.57
C LYS A 243 -8.93 1.00 -18.03
N VAL A 244 -8.95 -0.09 -17.27
CA VAL A 244 -10.16 -0.62 -16.62
C VAL A 244 -10.09 -0.28 -15.14
N HIS A 245 -11.00 0.57 -14.67
CA HIS A 245 -10.98 1.09 -13.30
C HIS A 245 -11.92 0.38 -12.34
N ALA A 246 -13.03 -0.17 -12.86
CA ALA A 246 -13.98 -0.90 -12.04
C ALA A 246 -14.69 -1.97 -12.85
N THR A 247 -14.88 -3.13 -12.22
CA THR A 247 -15.62 -4.28 -12.75
C THR A 247 -16.53 -4.83 -11.66
N ARG A 248 -17.44 -5.73 -12.05
CA ARG A 248 -18.13 -6.66 -11.14
C ARG A 248 -18.25 -8.02 -11.82
N VAL A 249 -18.29 -9.05 -11.01
CA VAL A 249 -18.56 -10.42 -11.48
C VAL A 249 -20.04 -10.51 -11.85
N VAL A 250 -20.33 -11.11 -13.00
CA VAL A 250 -21.69 -11.36 -13.49
C VAL A 250 -21.80 -12.75 -14.10
N GLU A 251 -23.02 -13.24 -14.25
CA GLU A 251 -23.27 -14.45 -15.02
C GLU A 251 -23.04 -14.20 -16.51
N GLY A 252 -22.48 -15.19 -17.18
CA GLY A 252 -22.23 -15.14 -18.62
C GLY A 252 -21.28 -16.26 -19.03
N SER A 253 -21.31 -16.64 -20.30
CA SER A 253 -20.40 -17.63 -20.90
C SER A 253 -20.11 -17.24 -22.33
N GLY A 254 -18.90 -17.52 -22.79
CA GLY A 254 -18.41 -17.24 -24.14
C GLY A 254 -16.94 -17.59 -24.25
N LYS A 255 -16.32 -17.28 -25.36
CA LYS A 255 -14.87 -17.40 -25.49
C LYS A 255 -14.18 -16.32 -24.62
N PRO A 256 -13.06 -16.64 -23.96
CA PRO A 256 -12.33 -15.64 -23.19
C PRO A 256 -12.04 -14.35 -24.01
N GLY A 257 -12.47 -13.20 -23.46
CA GLY A 257 -12.39 -11.90 -24.14
C GLY A 257 -13.55 -11.56 -25.09
N GLU A 258 -14.51 -12.47 -25.29
CA GLU A 258 -15.69 -12.21 -26.12
C GLU A 258 -16.60 -11.18 -25.47
N ILE A 259 -17.03 -10.18 -26.28
CA ILE A 259 -18.00 -9.18 -25.84
C ILE A 259 -19.38 -9.82 -25.81
N LEU A 260 -19.97 -9.94 -24.63
CA LEU A 260 -21.32 -10.48 -24.45
C LEU A 260 -22.42 -9.43 -24.63
N GLY A 261 -22.06 -8.15 -24.58
CA GLY A 261 -22.96 -7.03 -24.85
C GLY A 261 -22.74 -5.83 -23.95
N LEU A 262 -23.33 -4.73 -24.38
CA LEU A 262 -23.40 -3.48 -23.62
C LEU A 262 -24.72 -3.42 -22.87
N THR A 263 -24.66 -3.16 -21.58
CA THR A 263 -25.83 -2.99 -20.71
C THR A 263 -26.00 -1.51 -20.32
N LYS A 264 -27.01 -1.21 -19.51
CA LYS A 264 -27.19 0.15 -18.94
C LYS A 264 -26.07 0.51 -17.92
N THR A 265 -25.38 -0.50 -17.37
CA THR A 265 -24.41 -0.33 -16.28
C THR A 265 -22.97 -0.61 -16.69
N GLY A 266 -22.73 -1.31 -17.80
CA GLY A 266 -21.37 -1.66 -18.19
C GLY A 266 -21.28 -2.47 -19.48
N LEU A 267 -20.04 -2.82 -19.82
CA LEU A 267 -19.70 -3.70 -20.93
C LEU A 267 -19.39 -5.10 -20.37
N ARG A 268 -20.15 -6.11 -20.79
CA ARG A 268 -19.94 -7.51 -20.37
C ARG A 268 -18.94 -8.21 -21.27
N ILE A 269 -17.96 -8.86 -20.65
CA ILE A 269 -16.92 -9.65 -21.34
C ILE A 269 -16.82 -11.02 -20.67
N ALA A 270 -16.78 -12.06 -21.52
CA ALA A 270 -16.58 -13.44 -21.07
C ALA A 270 -15.16 -13.65 -20.58
N CYS A 271 -15.04 -14.45 -19.51
CA CYS A 271 -13.79 -14.91 -18.94
C CYS A 271 -13.60 -16.40 -19.20
N GLY A 272 -12.50 -16.99 -18.75
CA GLY A 272 -12.28 -18.44 -18.84
C GLY A 272 -13.38 -19.22 -18.12
N GLU A 273 -13.90 -18.66 -17.04
CA GLU A 273 -15.11 -19.12 -16.34
C GLU A 273 -15.90 -17.89 -15.88
N GLY A 274 -17.21 -17.84 -16.23
CA GLY A 274 -18.07 -16.71 -15.91
C GLY A 274 -17.81 -15.48 -16.80
N ALA A 275 -18.24 -14.33 -16.34
CA ALA A 275 -18.05 -13.05 -17.04
C ALA A 275 -17.85 -11.89 -16.05
N VAL A 276 -17.26 -10.82 -16.52
CA VAL A 276 -17.21 -9.55 -15.79
C VAL A 276 -17.96 -8.48 -16.54
N GLU A 277 -18.52 -7.54 -15.81
CA GLU A 277 -19.07 -6.30 -16.36
C GLU A 277 -18.11 -5.15 -16.02
N ILE A 278 -17.55 -4.52 -17.06
CA ILE A 278 -16.70 -3.33 -16.92
C ILE A 278 -17.61 -2.13 -16.69
N ILE A 279 -17.53 -1.54 -15.51
CA ILE A 279 -18.36 -0.40 -15.10
C ILE A 279 -17.72 0.91 -15.51
N SER A 280 -16.40 1.04 -15.28
CA SER A 280 -15.66 2.29 -15.51
C SER A 280 -14.36 2.01 -16.24
N LEU A 281 -14.13 2.79 -17.30
CA LEU A 281 -12.94 2.69 -18.14
C LEU A 281 -12.39 4.07 -18.50
N GLN A 282 -11.22 4.06 -19.14
CA GLN A 282 -10.57 5.26 -19.66
C GLN A 282 -9.83 4.90 -20.95
N ALA A 283 -10.25 5.47 -22.07
CA ALA A 283 -9.50 5.37 -23.32
C ALA A 283 -8.17 6.13 -23.23
N GLU A 284 -7.18 5.74 -24.01
CA GLU A 284 -5.90 6.45 -24.08
C GLU A 284 -6.12 7.93 -24.44
N GLY A 285 -5.47 8.83 -23.68
CA GLY A 285 -5.64 10.29 -23.84
C GLY A 285 -7.00 10.85 -23.40
N GLY A 286 -7.96 9.98 -23.01
CA GLY A 286 -9.31 10.35 -22.59
C GLY A 286 -9.46 10.58 -21.09
N LYS A 287 -10.71 10.80 -20.67
CA LYS A 287 -11.12 10.87 -19.26
C LYS A 287 -11.70 9.54 -18.81
N ARG A 288 -11.55 9.22 -17.51
CA ARG A 288 -12.29 8.13 -16.88
C ARG A 288 -13.80 8.40 -16.95
N MET A 289 -14.58 7.42 -17.37
CA MET A 289 -16.05 7.52 -17.47
C MET A 289 -16.71 6.15 -17.34
N ALA A 290 -18.03 6.13 -17.20
CA ALA A 290 -18.79 4.89 -17.27
C ALA A 290 -18.69 4.25 -18.66
N ALA A 291 -18.59 2.93 -18.72
CA ALA A 291 -18.45 2.22 -20.00
C ALA A 291 -19.65 2.49 -20.96
N PRO A 292 -20.92 2.51 -20.50
CA PRO A 292 -22.04 2.83 -21.38
C PRO A 292 -21.96 4.24 -22.00
N ASP A 293 -21.42 5.22 -21.26
CA ASP A 293 -21.29 6.59 -21.75
C ASP A 293 -20.22 6.69 -22.84
N TYR A 294 -19.11 5.95 -22.68
CA TYR A 294 -18.09 5.88 -23.72
C TYR A 294 -18.66 5.27 -25.02
N PHE A 295 -19.32 4.11 -24.94
CA PHE A 295 -19.82 3.37 -26.10
C PHE A 295 -21.09 3.99 -26.74
N ARG A 296 -21.73 4.94 -26.08
CA ARG A 296 -22.79 5.77 -26.74
C ARG A 296 -22.22 6.64 -27.84
N GLY A 297 -21.01 7.18 -27.65
CA GLY A 297 -20.30 7.98 -28.65
C GLY A 297 -19.39 7.20 -29.58
N HIS A 298 -19.07 5.93 -29.22
CA HIS A 298 -18.16 5.05 -29.93
C HIS A 298 -18.77 3.66 -30.02
N PRO A 299 -19.75 3.43 -30.92
CA PRO A 299 -20.44 2.14 -31.01
C PRO A 299 -19.46 0.97 -31.20
N LEU A 300 -19.80 -0.16 -30.61
CA LEU A 300 -19.05 -1.41 -30.81
C LEU A 300 -19.24 -1.84 -32.27
N GLU A 301 -18.14 -2.14 -32.95
CA GLU A 301 -18.17 -2.78 -34.26
C GLU A 301 -18.75 -4.20 -34.11
N ARG A 302 -19.62 -4.60 -35.03
CA ARG A 302 -20.28 -5.91 -35.01
C ARG A 302 -19.39 -6.96 -35.64
#